data_106df80a985dd08a054b6d9324e8e0e7
#
_entry.id   106df80a985dd08a054b6d9324e8e0e7
#
_cell.length_a   1.000
_cell.length_b   1.000
_cell.length_c   1.000
_cell.angle_alpha   90.00
_cell.angle_beta   90.00
_cell.angle_gamma   90.00
#
_symmetry.space_group_name_H-M   'P 1'
#
loop_
_entity.id
_entity.type
_entity.pdbx_description
1 polymer ?
#
loop_
_entity_poly.entity_id
_entity_poly.type
_entity_poly.pdbx_seq_one_letter_code
_entity_poly.pdbx_strand_id
1 'polypeptide(L)'
;MRRVSFKIVDNNIVCYAHPLSSYNSLVKIIEQHKLSLVHMYDRNQQSSEDYIYIFGEKLPIIFQNNIYSISGYGSYKNEIEKERLLVRLLNRYIDSRFYTLEKLMNVKRDYKFIIRKMKTRYGTNSIRTNRITFSLELIHFSPEIIDSFIIHELAHDFYRDHSIRFYNVVYQYCQNYDILRNKMVKGEFK
;
A
#
# COMPACT_ATOMS: atom_id res chain seq x y z
N MET A 1 27.95 -23.24 15.23
CA MET A 1 26.66 -23.89 14.94
C MET A 1 26.27 -23.61 13.50
N ARG A 2 26.00 -24.63 12.67
CA ARG A 2 25.64 -24.46 11.26
C ARG A 2 24.20 -23.93 11.19
N ARG A 3 23.99 -22.83 10.51
CA ARG A 3 22.72 -22.11 10.47
C ARG A 3 21.72 -22.83 9.57
N VAL A 4 20.58 -23.24 10.10
CA VAL A 4 19.42 -23.74 9.35
C VAL A 4 18.39 -22.64 9.31
N SER A 5 17.76 -22.41 8.15
CA SER A 5 16.67 -21.46 7.99
C SER A 5 15.52 -22.07 7.20
N PHE A 6 14.31 -21.58 7.46
CA PHE A 6 13.09 -22.03 6.79
C PHE A 6 12.46 -20.87 6.04
N LYS A 7 11.93 -21.15 4.85
CA LYS A 7 11.14 -20.21 4.05
C LYS A 7 9.94 -20.92 3.45
N ILE A 8 8.89 -20.18 3.14
CA ILE A 8 7.79 -20.69 2.33
C ILE A 8 8.07 -20.30 0.88
N VAL A 9 8.08 -21.29 0.00
CA VAL A 9 8.26 -21.14 -1.45
C VAL A 9 7.23 -22.02 -2.12
N ASP A 10 6.42 -21.46 -3.01
CA ASP A 10 5.37 -22.17 -3.76
C ASP A 10 4.47 -23.04 -2.84
N ASN A 11 4.02 -22.45 -1.74
CA ASN A 11 3.18 -23.10 -0.73
C ASN A 11 3.82 -24.32 -0.02
N ASN A 12 5.15 -24.43 -0.07
CA ASN A 12 5.92 -25.46 0.62
C ASN A 12 6.90 -24.84 1.61
N ILE A 13 7.09 -25.49 2.76
CA ILE A 13 8.15 -25.10 3.70
C ILE A 13 9.48 -25.67 3.17
N VAL A 14 10.36 -24.78 2.75
CA VAL A 14 11.71 -25.14 2.26
C VAL A 14 12.74 -24.89 3.35
N CYS A 15 13.50 -25.94 3.65
CA CYS A 15 14.59 -25.90 4.62
C CYS A 15 15.92 -25.62 3.88
N TYR A 16 16.56 -24.51 4.23
CA TYR A 16 17.90 -24.17 3.75
C TYR A 16 18.93 -24.55 4.80
N ALA A 17 19.84 -25.45 4.47
CA ALA A 17 20.87 -25.95 5.36
C ALA A 17 22.23 -26.00 4.66
N HIS A 18 23.30 -26.07 5.45
CA HIS A 18 24.64 -26.24 4.89
C HIS A 18 24.76 -27.63 4.20
N PRO A 19 25.45 -27.75 3.02
CA PRO A 19 25.56 -29.01 2.27
C PRO A 19 26.11 -30.21 3.06
N LEU A 20 26.92 -29.96 4.10
CA LEU A 20 27.47 -31.00 4.99
C LEU A 20 26.56 -31.30 6.20
N SER A 21 25.33 -30.84 6.22
CA SER A 21 24.40 -31.19 7.30
C SER A 21 23.86 -32.60 7.08
N SER A 22 23.89 -33.44 8.12
CA SER A 22 23.34 -34.77 7.98
C SER A 22 21.81 -34.76 7.98
N TYR A 23 21.20 -35.64 7.22
CA TYR A 23 19.74 -35.76 7.14
C TYR A 23 19.09 -35.93 8.51
N ASN A 24 19.64 -36.83 9.36
CA ASN A 24 19.10 -37.05 10.70
C ASN A 24 19.16 -35.81 11.62
N SER A 25 20.18 -34.96 11.43
CA SER A 25 20.26 -33.69 12.16
C SER A 25 19.19 -32.70 11.69
N LEU A 26 18.90 -32.67 10.40
CA LEU A 26 17.87 -31.80 9.83
C LEU A 26 16.48 -32.25 10.27
N VAL A 27 16.18 -33.56 10.27
CA VAL A 27 14.91 -34.10 10.77
C VAL A 27 14.68 -33.70 12.24
N LYS A 28 15.68 -33.85 13.12
CA LYS A 28 15.58 -33.42 14.52
C LYS A 28 15.27 -31.92 14.66
N ILE A 29 15.91 -31.08 13.84
CA ILE A 29 15.65 -29.62 13.86
C ILE A 29 14.22 -29.33 13.38
N ILE A 30 13.76 -30.01 12.35
CA ILE A 30 12.37 -29.86 11.84
C ILE A 30 11.37 -30.27 12.91
N GLU A 31 11.58 -31.40 13.58
CA GLU A 31 10.72 -31.87 14.67
C GLU A 31 10.70 -30.89 15.86
N GLN A 32 11.86 -30.38 16.27
CA GLN A 32 11.97 -29.37 17.34
C GLN A 32 11.20 -28.07 17.00
N HIS A 33 11.16 -27.69 15.72
CA HIS A 33 10.49 -26.47 15.26
C HIS A 33 9.10 -26.72 14.66
N LYS A 34 8.57 -27.94 14.73
CA LYS A 34 7.32 -28.35 14.06
C LYS A 34 6.16 -27.37 14.32
N LEU A 35 5.88 -27.03 15.57
CA LEU A 35 4.81 -26.08 15.90
C LEU A 35 5.05 -24.70 15.30
N SER A 36 6.28 -24.19 15.37
CA SER A 36 6.63 -22.89 14.77
C SER A 36 6.53 -22.91 13.25
N LEU A 37 6.85 -24.03 12.62
CA LEU A 37 6.73 -24.21 11.16
C LEU A 37 5.27 -24.31 10.74
N VAL A 38 4.42 -25.01 11.51
CA VAL A 38 2.97 -25.02 11.29
C VAL A 38 2.40 -23.62 11.43
N HIS A 39 2.70 -22.90 12.50
CA HIS A 39 2.26 -21.51 12.67
C HIS A 39 2.79 -20.56 11.57
N MET A 40 3.98 -20.79 11.04
CA MET A 40 4.53 -20.04 9.92
C MET A 40 3.75 -20.35 8.64
N TYR A 41 3.42 -21.62 8.40
CA TYR A 41 2.63 -22.08 7.27
C TYR A 41 1.21 -21.54 7.33
N ASP A 42 0.53 -21.68 8.49
CA ASP A 42 -0.84 -21.19 8.71
C ASP A 42 -0.92 -19.66 8.53
N ARG A 43 0.06 -18.91 9.06
CA ARG A 43 0.15 -17.46 8.82
C ARG A 43 0.32 -17.13 7.35
N ASN A 44 1.08 -17.93 6.61
CA ASN A 44 1.24 -17.73 5.16
C ASN A 44 -0.04 -18.10 4.39
N GLN A 45 -0.78 -19.11 4.85
CA GLN A 45 -2.11 -19.45 4.32
C GLN A 45 -3.17 -18.41 4.68
N GLN A 46 -3.12 -17.87 5.91
CA GLN A 46 -3.98 -16.75 6.33
C GLN A 46 -3.59 -15.41 5.69
N SER A 47 -2.37 -15.26 5.18
CA SER A 47 -1.94 -14.12 4.36
C SER A 47 -2.30 -14.25 2.88
N SER A 48 -2.96 -15.33 2.44
CA SER A 48 -3.82 -15.28 1.27
C SER A 48 -5.00 -14.39 1.65
N GLU A 49 -4.83 -13.09 1.48
CA GLU A 49 -5.89 -12.12 1.66
C GLU A 49 -7.03 -12.53 0.75
N ASP A 50 -8.06 -13.16 1.32
CA ASP A 50 -9.28 -13.50 0.58
C ASP A 50 -9.99 -12.24 0.08
N TYR A 51 -9.49 -11.07 0.43
CA TYR A 51 -10.03 -9.78 0.02
C TYR A 51 -8.94 -8.68 -0.04
N ILE A 52 -9.25 -7.62 -0.76
CA ILE A 52 -8.48 -6.38 -0.83
C ILE A 52 -9.41 -5.18 -0.72
N TYR A 53 -8.93 -4.09 -0.13
CA TYR A 53 -9.63 -2.81 -0.25
C TYR A 53 -9.12 -2.05 -1.48
N ILE A 54 -10.03 -1.60 -2.33
CA ILE A 54 -9.74 -0.70 -3.46
C ILE A 54 -10.74 0.44 -3.41
N PHE A 55 -10.26 1.66 -3.30
CA PHE A 55 -11.08 2.87 -3.15
C PHE A 55 -12.11 2.77 -2.02
N GLY A 56 -11.73 2.16 -0.89
CA GLY A 56 -12.58 1.96 0.28
C GLY A 56 -13.55 0.78 0.18
N GLU A 57 -13.65 0.10 -0.95
CA GLU A 57 -14.49 -1.07 -1.13
C GLU A 57 -13.72 -2.35 -0.78
N LYS A 58 -14.34 -3.20 0.04
CA LYS A 58 -13.82 -4.52 0.37
C LYS A 58 -14.20 -5.51 -0.73
N LEU A 59 -13.23 -5.97 -1.48
CA LEU A 59 -13.42 -6.82 -2.67
C LEU A 59 -12.80 -8.19 -2.46
N PRO A 60 -13.49 -9.28 -2.83
CA PRO A 60 -12.93 -10.63 -2.79
C PRO A 60 -11.84 -10.79 -3.84
N ILE A 61 -10.78 -11.52 -3.49
CA ILE A 61 -9.77 -12.00 -4.42
C ILE A 61 -10.14 -13.43 -4.79
N ILE A 62 -10.37 -13.69 -6.06
CA ILE A 62 -10.73 -15.02 -6.59
C ILE A 62 -9.50 -15.63 -7.24
N PHE A 63 -9.09 -16.81 -6.78
CA PHE A 63 -7.98 -17.55 -7.37
C PHE A 63 -8.50 -18.74 -8.19
N GLN A 64 -8.25 -18.71 -9.50
CA GLN A 64 -8.62 -19.79 -10.43
C GLN A 64 -7.56 -19.92 -11.52
N ASN A 65 -7.20 -21.15 -11.91
CA ASN A 65 -6.26 -21.41 -13.00
C ASN A 65 -4.91 -20.67 -12.85
N ASN A 66 -4.35 -20.62 -11.64
CA ASN A 66 -3.12 -19.89 -11.31
C ASN A 66 -3.18 -18.36 -11.57
N ILE A 67 -4.38 -17.78 -11.58
CA ILE A 67 -4.61 -16.35 -11.76
C ILE A 67 -5.46 -15.86 -10.60
N TYR A 68 -5.04 -14.77 -9.98
CA TYR A 68 -5.83 -13.99 -9.02
C TYR A 68 -6.63 -12.94 -9.77
N SER A 69 -7.89 -12.78 -9.45
CA SER A 69 -8.76 -11.76 -10.04
C SER A 69 -9.49 -10.96 -8.99
N ILE A 70 -9.66 -9.66 -9.25
CA ILE A 70 -10.41 -8.71 -8.43
C ILE A 70 -11.55 -8.21 -9.32
N SER A 71 -12.79 -8.49 -8.92
CA SER A 71 -13.98 -8.16 -9.71
C SER A 71 -14.02 -6.66 -10.04
N GLY A 72 -14.18 -6.33 -11.31
CA GLY A 72 -14.24 -4.94 -11.81
C GLY A 72 -12.89 -4.24 -11.97
N TYR A 73 -11.78 -4.81 -11.46
CA TYR A 73 -10.48 -4.14 -11.44
C TYR A 73 -9.41 -4.85 -12.26
N GLY A 74 -9.44 -6.17 -12.38
CA GLY A 74 -8.49 -6.92 -13.20
C GLY A 74 -7.92 -8.15 -12.52
N SER A 75 -6.86 -8.70 -13.12
CA SER A 75 -6.22 -9.94 -12.67
C SER A 75 -4.69 -9.83 -12.67
N TYR A 76 -4.05 -10.71 -11.90
CA TYR A 76 -2.60 -10.80 -11.76
C TYR A 76 -2.17 -12.24 -11.41
N LYS A 77 -0.91 -12.59 -11.69
CA LYS A 77 -0.36 -13.93 -11.40
C LYS A 77 0.59 -13.95 -10.21
N ASN A 78 1.16 -12.80 -9.85
CA ASN A 78 2.15 -12.67 -8.79
C ASN A 78 2.13 -11.26 -8.18
N GLU A 79 2.86 -11.05 -7.08
CA GLU A 79 2.91 -9.77 -6.37
C GLU A 79 3.41 -8.59 -7.22
N ILE A 80 4.31 -8.83 -8.18
CA ILE A 80 4.80 -7.77 -9.08
C ILE A 80 3.68 -7.29 -10.01
N GLU A 81 2.88 -8.21 -10.54
CA GLU A 81 1.73 -7.88 -11.39
C GLU A 81 0.61 -7.23 -10.58
N LYS A 82 0.36 -7.72 -9.33
CA LYS A 82 -0.56 -7.09 -8.38
C LYS A 82 -0.17 -5.63 -8.15
N GLU A 83 1.08 -5.36 -7.78
CA GLU A 83 1.58 -4.01 -7.56
C GLU A 83 1.42 -3.13 -8.81
N ARG A 84 1.75 -3.63 -10.00
CA ARG A 84 1.55 -2.90 -11.26
C ARG A 84 0.09 -2.59 -11.54
N LEU A 85 -0.82 -3.52 -11.23
CA LEU A 85 -2.27 -3.31 -11.34
C LEU A 85 -2.70 -2.18 -10.41
N LEU A 86 -2.35 -2.25 -9.12
CA LEU A 86 -2.72 -1.25 -8.13
C LEU A 86 -2.13 0.14 -8.44
N VAL A 87 -0.87 0.21 -8.88
CA VAL A 87 -0.24 1.47 -9.33
C VAL A 87 -1.03 2.07 -10.50
N ARG A 88 -1.41 1.28 -11.49
CA ARG A 88 -2.17 1.75 -12.65
C ARG A 88 -3.55 2.28 -12.25
N LEU A 89 -4.26 1.59 -11.35
CA LEU A 89 -5.56 2.01 -10.86
C LEU A 89 -5.47 3.34 -10.09
N LEU A 90 -4.55 3.42 -9.14
CA LEU A 90 -4.34 4.63 -8.35
C LEU A 90 -3.86 5.79 -9.22
N ASN A 91 -2.95 5.54 -10.18
CA ASN A 91 -2.46 6.57 -11.10
C ASN A 91 -3.60 7.18 -11.91
N ARG A 92 -4.49 6.35 -12.47
CA ARG A 92 -5.66 6.82 -13.22
C ARG A 92 -6.58 7.68 -12.35
N TYR A 93 -6.81 7.28 -11.11
CA TYR A 93 -7.62 8.06 -10.18
C TYR A 93 -6.97 9.41 -9.85
N ILE A 94 -5.71 9.39 -9.38
CA ILE A 94 -4.98 10.60 -9.01
C ILE A 94 -4.86 11.54 -10.21
N ASP A 95 -4.56 11.03 -11.42
CA ASP A 95 -4.44 11.84 -12.64
C ASP A 95 -5.72 12.63 -12.90
N SER A 96 -6.89 12.00 -12.81
CA SER A 96 -8.17 12.65 -13.02
C SER A 96 -8.50 13.70 -11.94
N ARG A 97 -8.08 13.48 -10.70
CA ARG A 97 -8.41 14.37 -9.56
C ARG A 97 -7.38 15.46 -9.34
N PHE A 98 -6.11 15.13 -9.51
CA PHE A 98 -4.98 16.00 -9.20
C PHE A 98 -5.08 17.34 -9.96
N TYR A 99 -5.17 17.31 -11.28
CA TYR A 99 -5.25 18.51 -12.08
C TYR A 99 -6.56 19.30 -11.88
N THR A 100 -7.64 18.60 -11.54
CA THR A 100 -8.90 19.25 -11.16
C THR A 100 -8.76 20.03 -9.87
N LEU A 101 -8.16 19.43 -8.85
CA LEU A 101 -7.93 20.06 -7.54
C LEU A 101 -6.86 21.15 -7.61
N GLU A 102 -5.78 20.93 -8.35
CA GLU A 102 -4.73 21.92 -8.60
C GLU A 102 -5.32 23.21 -9.20
N LYS A 103 -6.18 23.08 -10.23
CA LYS A 103 -6.88 24.19 -10.85
C LYS A 103 -7.89 24.85 -9.89
N LEU A 104 -8.68 24.04 -9.17
CA LEU A 104 -9.67 24.53 -8.21
C LEU A 104 -9.01 25.34 -7.09
N MET A 105 -7.87 24.89 -6.60
CA MET A 105 -7.10 25.54 -5.54
C MET A 105 -6.29 26.74 -6.05
N ASN A 106 -6.21 26.95 -7.37
CA ASN A 106 -5.37 27.98 -7.99
C ASN A 106 -3.89 27.87 -7.57
N VAL A 107 -3.39 26.63 -7.57
CA VAL A 107 -1.99 26.33 -7.30
C VAL A 107 -1.09 26.98 -8.35
N LYS A 108 -0.01 27.62 -7.93
CA LYS A 108 0.83 28.40 -8.82
C LYS A 108 1.93 27.60 -9.51
N ARG A 109 2.37 26.49 -8.89
CA ARG A 109 3.41 25.64 -9.44
C ARG A 109 2.82 24.54 -10.29
N ASP A 110 3.48 24.24 -11.39
CA ASP A 110 3.19 23.05 -12.21
C ASP A 110 3.79 21.83 -11.53
N TYR A 111 3.00 21.21 -10.66
CA TYR A 111 3.41 19.99 -9.97
C TYR A 111 3.24 18.77 -10.85
N LYS A 112 4.23 17.87 -10.75
CA LYS A 112 4.11 16.50 -11.28
C LYS A 112 4.03 15.53 -10.12
N PHE A 113 3.26 14.46 -10.29
CA PHE A 113 3.17 13.44 -9.26
C PHE A 113 3.75 12.11 -9.72
N ILE A 114 4.12 11.29 -8.74
CA ILE A 114 4.52 9.89 -8.92
C ILE A 114 3.94 9.05 -7.79
N ILE A 115 3.72 7.76 -8.07
CA ILE A 115 3.29 6.79 -7.06
C ILE A 115 4.46 5.89 -6.72
N ARG A 116 4.67 5.64 -5.42
CA ARG A 116 5.71 4.74 -4.90
C ARG A 116 5.19 3.94 -3.71
N LYS A 117 5.75 2.77 -3.49
CA LYS A 117 5.56 2.04 -2.24
C LYS A 117 6.32 2.75 -1.13
N MET A 118 5.61 3.21 -0.10
CA MET A 118 6.17 3.93 1.05
C MET A 118 5.75 3.24 2.34
N LYS A 119 6.66 3.17 3.32
CA LYS A 119 6.41 2.41 4.58
C LYS A 119 5.83 3.26 5.71
N THR A 120 6.12 4.56 5.74
CA THR A 120 5.87 5.41 6.92
C THR A 120 5.09 6.68 6.63
N ARG A 121 4.79 6.95 5.37
CA ARG A 121 4.10 8.18 4.95
C ARG A 121 3.17 7.87 3.78
N TYR A 122 2.07 8.61 3.69
CA TYR A 122 1.13 8.50 2.58
C TYR A 122 1.53 9.37 1.39
N GLY A 123 2.42 10.36 1.59
CA GLY A 123 3.02 11.15 0.53
C GLY A 123 4.03 12.17 1.01
N THR A 124 4.59 12.90 0.07
CA THR A 124 5.53 13.99 0.31
C THR A 124 5.47 15.01 -0.83
N ASN A 125 5.53 16.30 -0.49
CA ASN A 125 5.69 17.38 -1.46
C ASN A 125 7.14 17.88 -1.46
N SER A 126 7.78 17.89 -2.62
CA SER A 126 9.09 18.48 -2.87
C SER A 126 8.93 19.75 -3.70
N ILE A 127 8.84 20.89 -3.04
CA ILE A 127 8.73 22.21 -3.68
C ILE A 127 9.93 22.47 -4.59
N ARG A 128 11.14 22.01 -4.20
CA ARG A 128 12.37 22.23 -4.98
C ARG A 128 12.30 21.57 -6.38
N THR A 129 11.60 20.45 -6.50
CA THR A 129 11.51 19.68 -7.75
C THR A 129 10.13 19.75 -8.37
N ASN A 130 9.22 20.53 -7.79
CA ASN A 130 7.79 20.57 -8.17
C ASN A 130 7.20 19.15 -8.30
N ARG A 131 7.49 18.29 -7.32
CA ARG A 131 7.06 16.89 -7.37
C ARG A 131 6.36 16.47 -6.09
N ILE A 132 5.19 15.89 -6.24
CA ILE A 132 4.46 15.22 -5.18
C ILE A 132 4.62 13.72 -5.36
N THR A 133 4.98 13.02 -4.29
CA THR A 133 5.04 11.56 -4.27
C THR A 133 3.88 11.05 -3.44
N PHE A 134 3.04 10.18 -4.01
CA PHE A 134 1.94 9.52 -3.32
C PHE A 134 2.32 8.07 -2.99
N SER A 135 1.91 7.59 -1.81
CA SER A 135 2.08 6.19 -1.44
C SER A 135 1.08 5.30 -2.18
N LEU A 136 1.52 4.12 -2.62
CA LEU A 136 0.62 3.11 -3.17
C LEU A 136 -0.47 2.68 -2.17
N GLU A 137 -0.20 2.77 -0.86
CA GLU A 137 -1.17 2.46 0.20
C GLU A 137 -2.46 3.29 0.11
N LEU A 138 -2.44 4.45 -0.56
CA LEU A 138 -3.62 5.27 -0.77
C LEU A 138 -4.72 4.55 -1.56
N ILE A 139 -4.38 3.55 -2.39
CA ILE A 139 -5.35 2.76 -3.17
C ILE A 139 -6.42 2.10 -2.28
N HIS A 140 -6.09 1.82 -1.02
CA HIS A 140 -6.99 1.14 -0.10
C HIS A 140 -8.06 2.06 0.50
N PHE A 141 -7.84 3.37 0.49
CA PHE A 141 -8.75 4.36 1.08
C PHE A 141 -9.83 4.81 0.10
N SER A 142 -10.93 5.32 0.67
CA SER A 142 -12.03 5.87 -0.12
C SER A 142 -11.58 7.09 -0.95
N PRO A 143 -12.28 7.38 -2.06
CA PRO A 143 -12.02 8.55 -2.90
C PRO A 143 -11.92 9.85 -2.12
N GLU A 144 -12.80 10.06 -1.14
CA GLU A 144 -12.82 11.27 -0.30
C GLU A 144 -11.54 11.41 0.54
N ILE A 145 -11.03 10.30 1.10
CA ILE A 145 -9.79 10.30 1.88
C ILE A 145 -8.61 10.59 0.95
N ILE A 146 -8.57 9.99 -0.26
CA ILE A 146 -7.51 10.26 -1.24
C ILE A 146 -7.52 11.73 -1.67
N ASP A 147 -8.70 12.29 -1.98
CA ASP A 147 -8.84 13.69 -2.38
C ASP A 147 -8.40 14.63 -1.25
N SER A 148 -8.78 14.34 0.01
CA SER A 148 -8.34 15.14 1.16
C SER A 148 -6.82 15.18 1.30
N PHE A 149 -6.16 14.07 0.95
CA PHE A 149 -4.71 13.98 0.97
C PHE A 149 -4.07 14.71 -0.22
N ILE A 150 -4.65 14.66 -1.41
CA ILE A 150 -4.19 15.47 -2.56
C ILE A 150 -4.29 16.96 -2.21
N ILE A 151 -5.40 17.41 -1.61
CA ILE A 151 -5.60 18.79 -1.15
C ILE A 151 -4.52 19.19 -0.14
N HIS A 152 -4.19 18.30 0.82
CA HIS A 152 -3.12 18.54 1.80
C HIS A 152 -1.77 18.78 1.12
N GLU A 153 -1.39 17.92 0.19
CA GLU A 153 -0.11 18.07 -0.51
C GLU A 153 -0.08 19.32 -1.41
N LEU A 154 -1.19 19.67 -2.04
CA LEU A 154 -1.30 20.90 -2.84
C LEU A 154 -1.30 22.16 -1.96
N ALA A 155 -1.85 22.11 -0.74
CA ALA A 155 -1.84 23.23 0.19
C ALA A 155 -0.42 23.68 0.59
N HIS A 156 0.58 22.80 0.46
CA HIS A 156 1.99 23.17 0.65
C HIS A 156 2.53 24.15 -0.40
N ASP A 157 1.82 24.40 -1.49
CA ASP A 157 2.14 25.48 -2.41
C ASP A 157 1.99 26.87 -1.77
N PHE A 158 1.04 26.98 -0.86
CA PHE A 158 0.71 28.23 -0.15
C PHE A 158 1.53 28.37 1.12
N TYR A 159 1.60 27.30 1.93
CA TYR A 159 2.32 27.28 3.21
C TYR A 159 3.09 25.98 3.37
N ARG A 160 4.39 26.11 3.70
CA ARG A 160 5.30 24.95 3.85
C ARG A 160 5.15 24.26 5.19
N ASP A 161 4.72 24.97 6.19
CA ASP A 161 4.50 24.50 7.55
C ASP A 161 3.02 24.06 7.74
N HIS A 162 2.75 23.32 8.79
CA HIS A 162 1.40 22.93 9.17
C HIS A 162 0.79 23.93 10.17
N SER A 163 0.95 25.25 9.88
CA SER A 163 0.38 26.33 10.67
C SER A 163 -1.15 26.43 10.51
N ILE A 164 -1.77 27.30 11.33
CA ILE A 164 -3.19 27.60 11.19
C ILE A 164 -3.53 28.09 9.77
N ARG A 165 -2.64 28.86 9.14
CA ARG A 165 -2.83 29.36 7.77
C ARG A 165 -2.86 28.21 6.74
N PHE A 166 -1.99 27.22 6.92
CA PHE A 166 -2.01 26.00 6.11
C PHE A 166 -3.34 25.27 6.22
N TYR A 167 -3.80 24.98 7.46
CA TYR A 167 -5.05 24.27 7.67
C TYR A 167 -6.27 25.06 7.20
N ASN A 168 -6.26 26.41 7.27
CA ASN A 168 -7.32 27.21 6.70
C ASN A 168 -7.46 27.02 5.19
N VAL A 169 -6.34 26.88 4.46
CA VAL A 169 -6.38 26.51 3.03
C VAL A 169 -6.97 25.11 2.86
N VAL A 170 -6.53 24.13 3.63
CA VAL A 170 -7.07 22.76 3.55
C VAL A 170 -8.57 22.75 3.81
N TYR A 171 -9.05 23.38 4.87
CA TYR A 171 -10.48 23.41 5.24
C TYR A 171 -11.36 24.15 4.22
N GLN A 172 -10.80 25.10 3.48
CA GLN A 172 -11.52 25.78 2.40
C GLN A 172 -11.99 24.80 1.31
N TYR A 173 -11.21 23.74 1.05
CA TYR A 173 -11.47 22.76 0.00
C TYR A 173 -11.91 21.39 0.53
N CYS A 174 -11.69 21.13 1.83
CA CYS A 174 -12.05 19.89 2.50
C CYS A 174 -12.48 20.20 3.96
N GLN A 175 -13.75 20.53 4.17
CA GLN A 175 -14.26 20.93 5.49
C GLN A 175 -14.16 19.83 6.55
N ASN A 176 -14.29 18.57 6.14
CA ASN A 176 -14.21 17.38 6.99
C ASN A 176 -12.79 16.76 7.06
N TYR A 177 -11.77 17.54 6.71
CA TYR A 177 -10.37 17.04 6.61
C TYR A 177 -9.90 16.29 7.86
N ASP A 178 -10.16 16.80 9.05
CA ASP A 178 -9.70 16.17 10.30
C ASP A 178 -10.34 14.80 10.53
N ILE A 179 -11.60 14.62 10.14
CA ILE A 179 -12.31 13.34 10.22
C ILE A 179 -11.64 12.36 9.25
N LEU A 180 -11.41 12.76 8.00
CA LEU A 180 -10.81 11.92 6.98
C LEU A 180 -9.35 11.56 7.32
N ARG A 181 -8.59 12.55 7.83
CA ARG A 181 -7.22 12.32 8.31
C ARG A 181 -7.18 11.33 9.47
N ASN A 182 -8.11 11.43 10.43
CA ASN A 182 -8.19 10.50 11.55
C ASN A 182 -8.53 9.08 11.08
N LYS A 183 -9.45 8.92 10.13
CA LYS A 183 -9.73 7.62 9.49
C LYS A 183 -8.46 7.04 8.85
N MET A 184 -7.73 7.84 8.09
CA MET A 184 -6.48 7.41 7.46
C MET A 184 -5.44 6.95 8.48
N VAL A 185 -5.24 7.71 9.58
CA VAL A 185 -4.29 7.36 10.64
C VAL A 185 -4.68 6.05 11.34
N LYS A 186 -5.98 5.79 11.50
CA LYS A 186 -6.50 4.55 12.12
C LYS A 186 -6.54 3.36 11.14
N GLY A 187 -6.25 3.58 9.85
CA GLY A 187 -6.39 2.54 8.82
C GLY A 187 -7.85 2.20 8.48
N GLU A 188 -8.78 3.13 8.70
CA GLU A 188 -10.17 3.01 8.33
C GLU A 188 -10.32 3.39 6.85
N PHE A 189 -10.58 2.42 5.98
CA PHE A 189 -10.56 2.62 4.53
C PHE A 189 -11.79 3.35 3.97
N LYS A 190 -12.85 3.51 4.76
CA LYS A 190 -14.10 4.19 4.38
C LYS A 190 -14.31 5.51 5.07
#